data_a684a3612f110cb1a082abf81254a24f
#
_entry.id   a684a3612f110cb1a082abf81254a24f
#
_cell.length_a   1.000
_cell.length_b   1.000
_cell.length_c   1.000
_cell.angle_alpha   90.00
_cell.angle_beta   90.00
_cell.angle_gamma   90.00
#
_symmetry.space_group_name_H-M   'P 1'
#
loop_
_entity.id
_entity.type
_entity.pdbx_description
1 polymer ?
#
loop_
_entity_poly.entity_id
_entity_poly.type
_entity_poly.pdbx_seq_one_letter_code
_entity_poly.pdbx_strand_id
1 'polypeptide(L)'
;MLYSVLFQFVVLYYYGNGGDRKCFHKELSKGTLLQGKYRVQPYDDRLDSYREANNQEFDVLIDIDETFDDNHVVMHQKGSPNGEFAFNALQSGEHRICIQPQATRWLSKGKTKVDVEFDVGLDTSLDSRQKSTVESLQNKINILSEKVKEIRREQQLVREREYKFRNASEAVNSHAVWWT
;
A
#
# COMPACT_ATOMS: atom_id res chain seq x y z
N MET A 1 24.34 36.40 -0.73
CA MET A 1 24.51 35.18 0.09
C MET A 1 23.43 34.22 -0.31
N LEU A 2 23.77 33.26 -1.17
CA LEU A 2 22.84 32.18 -1.59
C LEU A 2 22.85 31.14 -0.49
N TYR A 3 21.75 31.01 0.25
CA TYR A 3 21.50 29.84 1.08
C TYR A 3 21.10 28.69 0.17
N SER A 4 22.05 27.83 -0.13
CA SER A 4 21.78 26.51 -0.72
C SER A 4 21.09 25.66 0.34
N VAL A 5 19.78 25.52 0.24
CA VAL A 5 19.01 24.55 1.04
C VAL A 5 19.36 23.18 0.45
N LEU A 6 20.27 22.49 1.07
CA LEU A 6 20.58 21.09 0.80
C LEU A 6 19.35 20.27 1.22
N PHE A 7 18.54 19.87 0.25
CA PHE A 7 17.53 18.84 0.41
C PHE A 7 18.25 17.53 0.79
N GLN A 8 18.22 17.17 2.04
CA GLN A 8 18.67 15.87 2.50
C GLN A 8 17.55 14.85 2.23
N PHE A 9 17.64 14.18 1.08
CA PHE A 9 16.91 12.95 0.87
C PHE A 9 17.47 11.90 1.83
N VAL A 10 16.69 11.52 2.82
CA VAL A 10 17.08 10.44 3.73
C VAL A 10 16.70 9.12 3.08
N VAL A 11 17.64 8.52 2.39
CA VAL A 11 17.50 7.13 1.93
C VAL A 11 17.77 6.23 3.12
N LEU A 12 16.74 5.55 3.59
CA LEU A 12 16.86 4.53 4.61
C LEU A 12 17.18 3.20 3.94
N TYR A 13 18.10 2.43 4.52
CA TYR A 13 18.32 1.07 4.08
C TYR A 13 18.37 0.12 5.27
N TYR A 14 17.99 -1.12 5.03
CA TYR A 14 18.13 -2.18 6.02
C TYR A 14 18.53 -3.50 5.37
N TYR A 15 19.13 -4.34 6.19
CA TYR A 15 19.48 -5.71 5.81
C TYR A 15 18.49 -6.67 6.45
N GLY A 16 18.06 -7.69 5.71
CA GLY A 16 17.17 -8.74 6.17
C GLY A 16 17.32 -9.98 5.32
N ASN A 17 16.42 -10.92 5.51
CA ASN A 17 16.31 -12.08 4.63
C ASN A 17 15.08 -11.93 3.73
N GLY A 18 15.07 -12.61 2.60
CA GLY A 18 13.92 -12.63 1.72
C GLY A 18 12.69 -13.23 2.42
N GLY A 19 11.78 -12.37 2.85
CA GLY A 19 10.58 -12.71 3.63
C GLY A 19 10.43 -11.91 4.92
N ASP A 20 11.46 -11.22 5.37
CA ASP A 20 11.41 -10.40 6.58
C ASP A 20 10.52 -9.16 6.34
N ARG A 21 9.51 -8.99 7.20
CA ARG A 21 8.64 -7.82 7.19
C ARG A 21 9.24 -6.72 8.05
N LYS A 22 9.48 -5.55 7.46
CA LYS A 22 9.96 -4.36 8.16
C LYS A 22 8.92 -3.26 8.09
N CYS A 23 8.59 -2.69 9.26
CA CYS A 23 7.59 -1.64 9.36
C CYS A 23 8.21 -0.32 9.81
N PHE A 24 7.72 0.77 9.24
CA PHE A 24 8.08 2.14 9.53
C PHE A 24 6.83 2.87 10.03
N HIS A 25 7.00 3.73 11.00
CA HIS A 25 5.92 4.52 11.58
C HIS A 25 6.08 5.98 11.16
N LYS A 26 5.03 6.58 10.64
CA LYS A 26 4.98 7.98 10.22
C LYS A 26 3.69 8.62 10.71
N GLU A 27 3.83 9.76 11.36
CA GLU A 27 2.69 10.60 11.69
C GLU A 27 2.35 11.49 10.49
N LEU A 28 1.11 11.39 10.02
CA LEU A 28 0.63 12.11 8.85
C LEU A 28 -0.65 12.86 9.20
N SER A 29 -0.78 14.04 8.61
CA SER A 29 -2.01 14.81 8.68
C SER A 29 -2.99 14.36 7.61
N LYS A 30 -4.28 14.48 7.89
CA LYS A 30 -5.34 14.19 6.92
C LYS A 30 -5.11 14.93 5.60
N GLY A 31 -5.21 14.19 4.49
CA GLY A 31 -5.01 14.72 3.15
C GLY A 31 -3.55 14.84 2.72
N THR A 32 -2.60 14.41 3.54
CA THR A 32 -1.19 14.36 3.16
C THR A 32 -0.94 13.20 2.20
N LEU A 33 -0.32 13.50 1.07
CA LEU A 33 0.15 12.48 0.13
C LEU A 33 1.54 12.03 0.58
N LEU A 34 1.72 10.72 0.82
CA LEU A 34 3.02 10.10 1.02
C LEU A 34 3.36 9.27 -0.20
N GLN A 35 4.54 9.50 -0.76
CA GLN A 35 5.13 8.68 -1.80
C GLN A 35 6.30 7.91 -1.21
N GLY A 36 6.36 6.61 -1.47
CA GLY A 36 7.47 5.74 -1.10
C GLY A 36 8.11 5.13 -2.32
N LYS A 37 9.44 5.12 -2.36
CA LYS A 37 10.22 4.37 -3.35
C LYS A 37 11.00 3.29 -2.63
N TYR A 38 11.10 2.13 -3.24
CA TYR A 38 11.83 1.03 -2.64
C TYR A 38 12.60 0.23 -3.69
N ARG A 39 13.70 -0.38 -3.25
CA ARG A 39 14.56 -1.23 -4.08
C ARG A 39 15.06 -2.40 -3.25
N VAL A 40 14.84 -3.61 -3.74
CA VAL A 40 15.31 -4.86 -3.12
C VAL A 40 16.54 -5.35 -3.87
N GLN A 41 17.59 -5.63 -3.13
CA GLN A 41 18.88 -6.10 -3.66
C GLN A 41 19.26 -7.39 -2.92
N PRO A 42 19.15 -8.58 -3.57
CA PRO A 42 19.66 -9.83 -3.00
C PRO A 42 21.18 -9.87 -3.03
N TYR A 43 21.73 -10.53 -2.03
CA TYR A 43 23.16 -10.80 -1.98
C TYR A 43 23.52 -11.96 -2.92
N ASP A 44 24.56 -11.79 -3.72
CA ASP A 44 25.09 -12.82 -4.61
C ASP A 44 26.42 -13.32 -4.05
N ASP A 45 26.42 -14.57 -3.57
CA ASP A 45 27.61 -15.21 -2.99
C ASP A 45 28.77 -15.36 -3.99
N ARG A 46 28.47 -15.36 -5.29
CA ARG A 46 29.51 -15.48 -6.34
C ARG A 46 30.21 -14.18 -6.61
N LEU A 47 29.48 -13.07 -6.50
CA LEU A 47 29.99 -11.72 -6.75
C LEU A 47 30.44 -11.03 -5.45
N ASP A 48 30.18 -11.64 -4.30
CA ASP A 48 30.39 -11.08 -2.96
C ASP A 48 29.80 -9.66 -2.82
N SER A 49 28.63 -9.46 -3.41
CA SER A 49 27.99 -8.14 -3.48
C SER A 49 26.47 -8.22 -3.63
N TYR A 50 25.79 -7.10 -3.31
CA TYR A 50 24.37 -6.94 -3.55
C TYR A 50 24.13 -6.57 -5.01
N ARG A 51 23.23 -7.29 -5.68
CA ARG A 51 22.81 -7.05 -7.07
C ARG A 51 21.36 -6.62 -7.16
N GLU A 52 20.96 -6.08 -8.28
CA GLU A 52 19.54 -5.81 -8.53
C GLU A 52 18.74 -7.10 -8.60
N ALA A 53 17.58 -7.10 -7.96
CA ALA A 53 16.67 -8.23 -7.99
C ALA A 53 15.93 -8.29 -9.34
N ASN A 54 15.72 -9.50 -9.85
CA ASN A 54 14.88 -9.72 -11.01
C ASN A 54 13.41 -9.87 -10.57
N ASN A 55 12.48 -9.40 -11.40
CA ASN A 55 11.03 -9.51 -11.17
C ASN A 55 10.53 -10.96 -11.02
N GLN A 56 11.30 -11.94 -11.48
CA GLN A 56 10.98 -13.37 -11.32
C GLN A 56 11.50 -13.98 -10.01
N GLU A 57 12.37 -13.27 -9.29
CA GLU A 57 13.01 -13.75 -8.06
C GLU A 57 12.33 -13.25 -6.81
N PHE A 58 11.87 -12.01 -6.84
CA PHE A 58 11.24 -11.34 -5.71
C PHE A 58 9.98 -10.58 -6.12
N ASP A 59 9.00 -10.63 -5.25
CA ASP A 59 7.88 -9.72 -5.18
C ASP A 59 8.01 -8.90 -3.89
N VAL A 60 7.34 -7.76 -3.81
CA VAL A 60 7.31 -6.96 -2.59
C VAL A 60 5.87 -6.72 -2.18
N LEU A 61 5.53 -7.09 -0.96
CA LEU A 61 4.26 -6.70 -0.34
C LEU A 61 4.42 -5.39 0.41
N ILE A 62 3.48 -4.49 0.19
CA ILE A 62 3.39 -3.20 0.86
C ILE A 62 2.05 -3.14 1.55
N ASP A 63 2.08 -3.03 2.87
CA ASP A 63 0.90 -2.88 3.71
C ASP A 63 0.98 -1.53 4.41
N ILE A 64 -0.12 -0.79 4.40
CA ILE A 64 -0.23 0.49 5.10
C ILE A 64 -1.47 0.43 5.96
N ASP A 65 -1.29 0.61 7.26
CA ASP A 65 -2.35 0.57 8.26
C ASP A 65 -2.39 1.87 9.07
N GLU A 66 -3.57 2.32 9.44
CA GLU A 66 -3.80 3.37 10.43
C GLU A 66 -3.80 2.74 11.83
N THR A 67 -2.76 3.03 12.67
CA THR A 67 -2.60 2.38 13.99
C THR A 67 -3.60 2.88 15.03
N PHE A 68 -4.17 4.06 14.81
CA PHE A 68 -5.12 4.73 15.71
C PHE A 68 -6.59 4.35 15.45
N ASP A 69 -6.89 3.65 14.34
CA ASP A 69 -8.24 3.20 13.98
C ASP A 69 -8.28 1.67 13.85
N ASP A 70 -8.03 1.00 14.95
CA ASP A 70 -8.10 -0.47 15.09
C ASP A 70 -7.27 -1.23 14.03
N ASN A 71 -6.14 -0.65 13.62
CA ASN A 71 -5.27 -1.10 12.52
C ASN A 71 -6.02 -1.20 11.19
N HIS A 72 -6.84 -0.19 10.87
CA HIS A 72 -7.52 -0.13 9.59
C HIS A 72 -6.52 -0.15 8.43
N VAL A 73 -6.67 -1.13 7.54
CA VAL A 73 -5.79 -1.29 6.37
C VAL A 73 -6.17 -0.26 5.31
N VAL A 74 -5.27 0.68 5.07
CA VAL A 74 -5.43 1.72 4.05
C VAL A 74 -5.04 1.20 2.67
N MET A 75 -3.97 0.39 2.63
CA MET A 75 -3.41 -0.12 1.39
C MET A 75 -2.79 -1.50 1.58
N HIS A 76 -3.06 -2.38 0.65
CA HIS A 76 -2.38 -3.67 0.51
C HIS A 76 -2.04 -3.86 -0.96
N GLN A 77 -0.76 -3.84 -1.30
CA GLN A 77 -0.28 -3.90 -2.68
C GLN A 77 0.89 -4.86 -2.80
N LYS A 78 0.88 -5.62 -3.91
CA LYS A 78 2.01 -6.42 -4.34
C LYS A 78 2.68 -5.72 -5.51
N GLY A 79 4.00 -5.55 -5.43
CA GLY A 79 4.80 -4.87 -6.45
C GLY A 79 6.03 -5.67 -6.88
N SER A 80 6.75 -5.12 -7.85
CA SER A 80 8.05 -5.61 -8.33
C SER A 80 9.16 -5.32 -7.30
N PRO A 81 10.36 -5.93 -7.42
CA PRO A 81 11.48 -5.67 -6.51
C PRO A 81 11.94 -4.21 -6.46
N ASN A 82 11.75 -3.48 -7.56
CA ASN A 82 11.98 -2.06 -7.65
C ASN A 82 10.66 -1.39 -7.99
N GLY A 83 10.22 -0.48 -7.16
CA GLY A 83 8.94 0.16 -7.39
C GLY A 83 8.71 1.39 -6.54
N GLU A 84 7.56 1.97 -6.74
CA GLU A 84 7.07 3.11 -5.98
C GLU A 84 5.60 2.88 -5.61
N PHE A 85 5.19 3.50 -4.52
CA PHE A 85 3.81 3.53 -4.08
C PHE A 85 3.46 4.93 -3.58
N ALA A 86 2.20 5.25 -3.64
CA ALA A 86 1.68 6.50 -3.09
C ALA A 86 0.33 6.26 -2.46
N PHE A 87 0.10 6.88 -1.31
CA PHE A 87 -1.20 6.87 -0.66
C PHE A 87 -1.52 8.23 -0.04
N ASN A 88 -2.79 8.49 0.15
CA ASN A 88 -3.27 9.68 0.81
C ASN A 88 -3.80 9.33 2.20
N ALA A 89 -3.31 10.02 3.25
CA ALA A 89 -3.79 9.84 4.61
C ALA A 89 -5.25 10.26 4.72
N LEU A 90 -6.15 9.34 5.04
CA LEU A 90 -7.58 9.59 5.16
C LEU A 90 -7.91 10.32 6.46
N GLN A 91 -7.16 10.06 7.51
CA GLN A 91 -7.27 10.70 8.81
C GLN A 91 -5.89 11.13 9.30
N SER A 92 -5.86 12.02 10.30
CA SER A 92 -4.61 12.44 10.95
C SER A 92 -4.25 11.43 12.03
N GLY A 93 -2.99 11.00 12.05
CA GLY A 93 -2.48 10.07 13.06
C GLY A 93 -1.28 9.27 12.57
N GLU A 94 -0.90 8.28 13.36
CA GLU A 94 0.23 7.42 13.06
C GLU A 94 -0.15 6.35 12.04
N HIS A 95 0.58 6.30 10.94
CA HIS A 95 0.46 5.29 9.89
C HIS A 95 1.64 4.33 9.96
N ARG A 96 1.37 3.03 9.91
CA ARG A 96 2.37 1.98 9.87
C ARG A 96 2.52 1.50 8.43
N ILE A 97 3.71 1.66 7.88
CA ILE A 97 4.07 1.30 6.51
C ILE A 97 4.98 0.09 6.58
N CYS A 98 4.53 -1.06 6.13
CA CYS A 98 5.27 -2.31 6.17
C CYS A 98 5.69 -2.72 4.77
N ILE A 99 6.96 -3.06 4.61
CA ILE A 99 7.55 -3.55 3.37
C ILE A 99 8.09 -4.95 3.63
N GLN A 100 7.65 -5.91 2.82
CA GLN A 100 8.04 -7.31 2.94
C GLN A 100 8.47 -7.84 1.58
N PRO A 101 9.77 -8.01 1.33
CA PRO A 101 10.26 -8.74 0.17
C PRO A 101 9.83 -10.20 0.26
N GLN A 102 9.22 -10.74 -0.78
CA GLN A 102 8.85 -12.14 -0.88
C GLN A 102 9.66 -12.81 -1.96
N ALA A 103 10.49 -13.76 -1.58
CA ALA A 103 11.20 -14.60 -2.53
C ALA A 103 10.20 -15.53 -3.24
N THR A 104 10.12 -15.43 -4.55
CA THR A 104 9.24 -16.25 -5.38
C THR A 104 9.69 -17.72 -5.38
N ARG A 105 10.98 -17.97 -5.17
CA ARG A 105 11.57 -19.30 -5.07
C ARG A 105 12.14 -19.53 -3.68
N TRP A 106 11.96 -20.75 -3.13
CA TRP A 106 12.45 -21.11 -1.80
C TRP A 106 13.98 -20.98 -1.62
N LEU A 107 14.73 -21.07 -2.73
CA LEU A 107 16.18 -20.86 -2.77
C LEU A 107 16.63 -19.39 -2.62
N SER A 108 15.71 -18.45 -2.78
CA SER A 108 16.03 -17.01 -2.75
C SER A 108 15.87 -16.39 -1.36
N LYS A 109 15.76 -17.18 -0.29
CA LYS A 109 15.69 -16.71 1.10
C LYS A 109 17.03 -16.20 1.66
N GLY A 110 17.96 -15.81 0.79
CA GLY A 110 19.25 -15.27 1.16
C GLY A 110 19.18 -13.84 1.72
N LYS A 111 20.34 -13.34 2.11
CA LYS A 111 20.49 -11.96 2.59
C LYS A 111 20.00 -10.98 1.53
N THR A 112 19.21 -10.02 1.96
CA THR A 112 18.70 -8.95 1.11
C THR A 112 19.01 -7.59 1.74
N LYS A 113 19.31 -6.61 0.91
CA LYS A 113 19.35 -5.20 1.27
C LYS A 113 18.14 -4.53 0.65
N VAL A 114 17.43 -3.74 1.43
CA VAL A 114 16.28 -2.98 0.96
C VAL A 114 16.53 -1.51 1.19
N ASP A 115 16.55 -0.74 0.12
CA ASP A 115 16.61 0.72 0.16
C ASP A 115 15.17 1.24 0.12
N VAL A 116 14.86 2.21 0.99
CA VAL A 116 13.53 2.82 1.08
C VAL A 116 13.68 4.33 1.20
N GLU A 117 12.91 5.06 0.42
CA GLU A 117 12.82 6.51 0.44
C GLU A 117 11.36 6.90 0.62
N PHE A 118 11.09 7.80 1.57
CA PHE A 118 9.75 8.36 1.78
C PHE A 118 9.77 9.85 1.49
N ASP A 119 8.87 10.28 0.62
CA ASP A 119 8.61 11.68 0.32
C ASP A 119 7.20 12.05 0.80
N VAL A 120 7.13 13.11 1.59
CA VAL A 120 5.86 13.60 2.15
C VAL A 120 5.51 14.88 1.41
N GLY A 121 4.46 14.83 0.59
CA GLY A 121 4.04 15.92 -0.29
C GLY A 121 3.40 17.09 0.44
N LEU A 122 4.18 17.77 1.27
CA LEU A 122 3.80 19.05 1.89
C LEU A 122 4.78 20.18 1.54
N ASP A 123 5.68 19.93 0.59
CA ASP A 123 6.67 20.95 0.26
C ASP A 123 6.11 22.01 -0.68
N THR A 124 6.04 23.20 -0.13
CA THR A 124 5.76 24.48 -0.81
C THR A 124 6.81 24.86 -1.86
N SER A 125 7.83 24.03 -2.08
CA SER A 125 8.93 24.25 -3.02
C SER A 125 8.78 23.53 -4.36
N LEU A 126 7.68 22.81 -4.59
CA LEU A 126 7.42 22.15 -5.86
C LEU A 126 7.21 23.19 -6.97
N ASP A 127 7.99 23.07 -8.03
CA ASP A 127 7.79 23.77 -9.27
C ASP A 127 6.31 23.70 -9.70
N SER A 128 5.75 24.78 -10.22
CA SER A 128 4.31 24.92 -10.51
C SER A 128 3.74 23.76 -11.36
N ARG A 129 4.57 23.13 -12.19
CA ARG A 129 4.20 21.94 -12.96
C ARG A 129 4.05 20.67 -12.09
N GLN A 130 4.94 20.46 -11.12
CA GLN A 130 4.86 19.32 -10.19
C GLN A 130 3.68 19.49 -9.23
N LYS A 131 3.44 20.71 -8.78
CA LYS A 131 2.30 21.02 -7.90
C LYS A 131 0.96 20.69 -8.57
N SER A 132 0.77 21.09 -9.83
CA SER A 132 -0.45 20.78 -10.58
C SER A 132 -0.63 19.27 -10.82
N THR A 133 0.46 18.53 -10.99
CA THR A 133 0.43 17.06 -11.16
C THR A 133 0.07 16.38 -9.86
N VAL A 134 0.64 16.80 -8.73
CA VAL A 134 0.33 16.26 -7.39
C VAL A 134 -1.11 16.55 -7.00
N GLU A 135 -1.61 17.78 -7.22
CA GLU A 135 -3.02 18.13 -6.97
C GLU A 135 -3.97 17.31 -7.86
N SER A 136 -3.62 17.07 -9.11
CA SER A 136 -4.39 16.22 -10.01
C SER A 136 -4.41 14.75 -9.54
N LEU A 137 -3.29 14.23 -9.09
CA LEU A 137 -3.20 12.86 -8.52
C LEU A 137 -4.01 12.76 -7.22
N GLN A 138 -3.89 13.72 -6.34
CA GLN A 138 -4.64 13.78 -5.09
C GLN A 138 -6.15 13.81 -5.34
N ASN A 139 -6.62 14.61 -6.29
CA ASN A 139 -8.01 14.64 -6.69
C ASN A 139 -8.49 13.29 -7.26
N LYS A 140 -7.66 12.61 -8.08
CA LYS A 140 -7.98 11.28 -8.61
C LYS A 140 -8.06 10.23 -7.52
N ILE A 141 -7.15 10.26 -6.53
CA ILE A 141 -7.16 9.36 -5.37
C ILE A 141 -8.43 9.57 -4.55
N ASN A 142 -8.83 10.80 -4.29
CA ASN A 142 -10.05 11.13 -3.55
C ASN A 142 -11.29 10.60 -4.29
N ILE A 143 -11.39 10.85 -5.60
CA ILE A 143 -12.50 10.35 -6.44
C ILE A 143 -12.55 8.82 -6.44
N LEU A 144 -11.41 8.14 -6.54
CA LEU A 144 -11.35 6.68 -6.48
C LEU A 144 -11.76 6.14 -5.10
N SER A 145 -11.32 6.79 -4.03
CA SER A 145 -11.71 6.42 -2.66
C SER A 145 -13.22 6.54 -2.45
N GLU A 146 -13.83 7.62 -2.94
CA GLU A 146 -15.29 7.78 -2.87
C GLU A 146 -16.03 6.72 -3.69
N LYS A 147 -15.56 6.41 -4.89
CA LYS A 147 -16.15 5.35 -5.71
C LYS A 147 -16.04 3.97 -5.05
N VAL A 148 -14.94 3.66 -4.41
CA VAL A 148 -14.79 2.40 -3.67
C VAL A 148 -15.78 2.32 -2.50
N LYS A 149 -15.99 3.43 -1.78
CA LYS A 149 -17.01 3.48 -0.71
C LYS A 149 -18.43 3.28 -1.26
N GLU A 150 -18.72 3.88 -2.40
CA GLU A 150 -20.02 3.71 -3.06
C GLU A 150 -20.24 2.26 -3.49
N ILE A 151 -19.25 1.63 -4.12
CA ILE A 151 -19.31 0.21 -4.52
C ILE A 151 -19.53 -0.70 -3.30
N ARG A 152 -18.83 -0.46 -2.19
CA ARG A 152 -19.03 -1.23 -0.95
C ARG A 152 -20.45 -1.10 -0.42
N ARG A 153 -21.00 0.11 -0.44
CA ARG A 153 -22.39 0.35 -0.03
C ARG A 153 -23.40 -0.37 -0.93
N GLU A 154 -23.18 -0.33 -2.24
CA GLU A 154 -24.03 -1.05 -3.19
C GLU A 154 -23.96 -2.57 -2.99
N GLN A 155 -22.74 -3.11 -2.79
CA GLN A 155 -22.58 -4.53 -2.48
C GLN A 155 -23.30 -4.95 -1.20
N GLN A 156 -23.32 -4.09 -0.18
CA GLN A 156 -24.06 -4.35 1.05
C GLN A 156 -25.57 -4.38 0.79
N LEU A 157 -26.08 -3.43 0.03
CA LEU A 157 -27.49 -3.41 -0.36
C LEU A 157 -27.91 -4.64 -1.19
N VAL A 158 -27.03 -5.09 -2.09
CA VAL A 158 -27.27 -6.30 -2.88
C VAL A 158 -27.32 -7.54 -1.97
N ARG A 159 -26.38 -7.68 -1.02
CA ARG A 159 -26.39 -8.77 -0.04
C ARG A 159 -27.65 -8.79 0.81
N GLU A 160 -28.12 -7.65 1.25
CA GLU A 160 -29.38 -7.55 2.01
C GLU A 160 -30.60 -7.96 1.18
N ARG A 161 -30.65 -7.58 -0.09
CA ARG A 161 -31.72 -8.00 -1.02
C ARG A 161 -31.65 -9.50 -1.28
N GLU A 162 -30.46 -10.03 -1.50
CA GLU A 162 -30.25 -11.47 -1.71
C GLU A 162 -30.67 -12.28 -0.49
N TYR A 163 -30.32 -11.82 0.70
CA TYR A 163 -30.75 -12.45 1.96
C TYR A 163 -32.27 -12.48 2.11
N LYS A 164 -32.94 -11.34 1.85
CA LYS A 164 -34.42 -11.27 1.89
C LYS A 164 -35.05 -12.18 0.85
N PHE A 165 -34.53 -12.22 -0.36
CA PHE A 165 -35.00 -13.07 -1.44
C PHE A 165 -34.83 -14.56 -1.10
N ARG A 166 -33.68 -14.94 -0.56
CA ARG A 166 -33.41 -16.32 -0.12
C ARG A 166 -34.40 -16.75 0.96
N ASN A 167 -34.58 -15.93 1.99
CA ASN A 167 -35.57 -16.24 3.06
C ASN A 167 -36.98 -16.39 2.53
N ALA A 168 -37.40 -15.53 1.61
CA ALA A 168 -38.72 -15.63 0.98
C ALA A 168 -38.86 -16.90 0.13
N SER A 169 -37.82 -17.25 -0.63
CA SER A 169 -37.78 -18.47 -1.44
C SER A 169 -37.82 -19.73 -0.56
N GLU A 170 -37.08 -19.77 0.54
CA GLU A 170 -37.10 -20.89 1.49
C GLU A 170 -38.43 -21.04 2.18
N ALA A 171 -39.09 -19.93 2.54
CA ALA A 171 -40.44 -19.96 3.10
C ALA A 171 -41.45 -20.54 2.12
N VAL A 172 -41.40 -20.12 0.86
CA VAL A 172 -42.31 -20.66 -0.19
C VAL A 172 -42.05 -22.16 -0.42
N ASN A 173 -40.77 -22.55 -0.48
CA ASN A 173 -40.42 -23.96 -0.68
C ASN A 173 -40.86 -24.85 0.50
N SER A 174 -40.71 -24.37 1.74
CA SER A 174 -41.17 -25.10 2.92
C SER A 174 -42.70 -25.27 2.93
N HIS A 175 -43.47 -24.25 2.51
CA HIS A 175 -44.90 -24.38 2.34
C HIS A 175 -45.28 -25.37 1.24
N ALA A 176 -44.59 -25.37 0.10
CA ALA A 176 -44.85 -26.31 -1.00
C ALA A 176 -44.60 -27.78 -0.59
N VAL A 177 -43.56 -28.04 0.18
CA VAL A 177 -43.25 -29.40 0.70
C VAL A 177 -44.27 -29.88 1.73
N TRP A 178 -44.95 -28.96 2.43
CA TRP A 178 -45.94 -29.31 3.43
C TRP A 178 -47.31 -29.67 2.82
N TRP A 179 -47.58 -29.33 1.56
CA TRP A 179 -48.83 -29.56 0.86
C TRP A 179 -48.77 -30.78 -0.08
N THR A 180 -47.62 -31.41 -0.23
CA THR A 180 -47.42 -32.70 -0.92
C THR A 180 -47.26 -33.84 0.06
#